data_c53defdb2979be4614eefeb36e6b6592
#
_entry.id   c53defdb2979be4614eefeb36e6b6592
#
_cell.length_a   1.000
_cell.length_b   1.000
_cell.length_c   1.000
_cell.angle_alpha   90.00
_cell.angle_beta   90.00
_cell.angle_gamma   90.00
#
_symmetry.space_group_name_H-M   'P 1'
#
loop_
_entity.id
_entity.type
_entity.pdbx_description
1 polymer ?
#
loop_
_entity_poly.entity_id
_entity_poly.type
_entity_poly.pdbx_seq_one_letter_code
_entity_poly.pdbx_strand_id
1 'polypeptide(L)'
;MLSIVLPKGSLEQTIMTLFQDADLTVRRDSDREYRAAIDDPRIGEVRILRPQEIPMYVAKGFFDLGVTGLDWILETDSDVVELLDMSRPVRLVLAAAATCPAKTGSELKPGSRISTEYPNITRRYFEKLGLPVEIFLSYGATEAKVPDIADAVVELTETGSTLRQNGMKIIDTVLTSSTRLIMNRDAYADSKKRAEAEDIRTLLAGTLAARGRVLVKLNVAENDLEPVIAVLPAMKAPTVSKLFGTGYYAVETVVEKSSINRLIPQLKRLGAEDILELPITKIVD
;
A
#
# COMPACT_ATOMS: atom_id res chain seq x y z
N MET A 1 -1.09 5.06 -25.87
CA MET A 1 -1.25 3.91 -24.96
C MET A 1 -0.01 3.83 -24.07
N LEU A 2 -0.21 3.55 -22.82
CA LEU A 2 0.84 3.44 -21.80
C LEU A 2 1.39 2.01 -21.74
N SER A 3 2.67 1.88 -21.43
CA SER A 3 3.31 0.63 -21.03
C SER A 3 3.43 0.61 -19.50
N ILE A 4 3.07 -0.52 -18.85
CA ILE A 4 3.10 -0.64 -17.39
C ILE A 4 3.88 -1.88 -16.96
N VAL A 5 4.68 -1.76 -15.90
CA VAL A 5 5.37 -2.87 -15.25
C VAL A 5 4.87 -3.07 -13.82
N LEU A 6 4.45 -4.30 -13.50
CA LEU A 6 3.90 -4.72 -12.22
C LEU A 6 4.88 -5.62 -11.46
N PRO A 7 4.86 -5.61 -10.11
CA PRO A 7 5.79 -6.39 -9.32
C PRO A 7 5.44 -7.87 -9.28
N LYS A 8 6.48 -8.73 -9.36
CA LYS A 8 6.41 -10.16 -9.06
C LYS A 8 6.81 -10.43 -7.61
N GLY A 9 6.33 -11.52 -7.05
CA GLY A 9 6.70 -11.97 -5.70
C GLY A 9 5.74 -11.50 -4.61
N SER A 10 6.24 -11.02 -3.48
CA SER A 10 5.41 -10.73 -2.29
C SER A 10 4.33 -9.66 -2.53
N LEU A 11 4.57 -8.70 -3.41
CA LEU A 11 3.60 -7.66 -3.75
C LEU A 11 2.60 -8.09 -4.83
N GLU A 12 2.89 -9.14 -5.58
CA GLU A 12 2.14 -9.54 -6.77
C GLU A 12 0.64 -9.70 -6.50
N GLN A 13 0.28 -10.57 -5.57
CA GLN A 13 -1.12 -10.87 -5.28
C GLN A 13 -1.90 -9.63 -4.82
N THR A 14 -1.31 -8.83 -3.96
CA THR A 14 -1.95 -7.59 -3.46
C THR A 14 -2.22 -6.59 -4.57
N ILE A 15 -1.27 -6.45 -5.51
CA ILE A 15 -1.39 -5.54 -6.64
C ILE A 15 -2.37 -6.07 -7.68
N MET A 16 -2.33 -7.38 -8.00
CA MET A 16 -3.31 -7.99 -8.90
C MET A 16 -4.74 -7.82 -8.38
N THR A 17 -4.96 -8.03 -7.08
CA THR A 17 -6.27 -7.81 -6.45
C THR A 17 -6.68 -6.34 -6.52
N LEU A 18 -5.78 -5.38 -6.26
CA LEU A 18 -6.11 -3.96 -6.36
C LEU A 18 -6.51 -3.55 -7.78
N PHE A 19 -5.77 -4.04 -8.78
CA PHE A 19 -6.11 -3.79 -10.19
C PHE A 19 -7.44 -4.42 -10.58
N GLN A 20 -7.72 -5.65 -10.11
CA GLN A 20 -9.01 -6.30 -10.32
C GLN A 20 -10.16 -5.51 -9.68
N ASP A 21 -10.02 -5.08 -8.42
CA ASP A 21 -11.00 -4.26 -7.71
C ASP A 21 -11.25 -2.90 -8.40
N ALA A 22 -10.24 -2.41 -9.13
CA ALA A 22 -10.31 -1.17 -9.91
C ALA A 22 -10.91 -1.35 -11.32
N ASP A 23 -11.37 -2.55 -11.70
CA ASP A 23 -11.80 -2.95 -13.06
C ASP A 23 -10.66 -2.90 -14.10
N LEU A 24 -9.41 -2.97 -13.66
CA LEU A 24 -8.20 -3.05 -14.48
C LEU A 24 -7.59 -4.46 -14.39
N THR A 25 -8.40 -5.50 -14.57
CA THR A 25 -7.98 -6.89 -14.36
C THR A 25 -6.78 -7.26 -15.22
N VAL A 26 -5.70 -7.70 -14.57
CA VAL A 26 -4.50 -8.20 -15.24
C VAL A 26 -4.71 -9.65 -15.63
N ARG A 27 -4.60 -9.95 -16.93
CA ARG A 27 -4.76 -11.29 -17.49
C ARG A 27 -3.43 -11.83 -18.01
N ARG A 28 -3.13 -13.08 -17.70
CA ARG A 28 -1.97 -13.83 -18.23
C ARG A 28 -2.35 -15.31 -18.37
N ASP A 29 -1.72 -16.01 -19.29
CA ASP A 29 -2.05 -17.42 -19.57
C ASP A 29 -1.51 -18.36 -18.47
N SER A 30 -0.45 -17.97 -17.76
CA SER A 30 0.08 -18.71 -16.63
C SER A 30 0.84 -17.83 -15.65
N ASP A 31 0.99 -18.32 -14.39
CA ASP A 31 1.78 -17.63 -13.34
C ASP A 31 3.27 -17.51 -13.64
N ARG A 32 3.77 -18.23 -14.63
CA ARG A 32 5.16 -18.17 -15.09
C ARG A 32 5.37 -17.15 -16.20
N GLU A 33 4.29 -16.64 -16.79
CA GLU A 33 4.38 -15.69 -17.88
C GLU A 33 4.68 -14.28 -17.38
N TYR A 34 5.63 -13.63 -18.02
CA TYR A 34 6.07 -12.26 -17.69
C TYR A 34 5.35 -11.20 -18.52
N ARG A 35 4.64 -11.62 -19.56
CA ARG A 35 3.75 -10.76 -20.33
C ARG A 35 2.34 -10.92 -19.82
N ALA A 36 1.63 -9.82 -19.75
CA ALA A 36 0.24 -9.78 -19.34
C ALA A 36 -0.53 -8.76 -20.18
N ALA A 37 -1.83 -8.74 -20.06
CA ALA A 37 -2.71 -7.77 -20.69
C ALA A 37 -3.70 -7.20 -19.67
N ILE A 38 -4.09 -5.94 -19.89
CA ILE A 38 -5.21 -5.30 -19.20
C ILE A 38 -6.15 -4.83 -20.29
N ASP A 39 -7.43 -5.17 -20.19
CA ASP A 39 -8.46 -4.81 -21.17
C ASP A 39 -8.91 -3.34 -20.93
N ASP A 40 -8.00 -2.42 -21.21
CA ASP A 40 -8.22 -0.99 -21.10
C ASP A 40 -7.52 -0.28 -22.28
N PRO A 41 -8.22 0.58 -23.05
CA PRO A 41 -7.67 1.21 -24.25
C PRO A 41 -6.49 2.16 -24.00
N ARG A 42 -6.25 2.56 -22.77
CA ARG A 42 -5.12 3.41 -22.37
C ARG A 42 -3.83 2.61 -22.21
N ILE A 43 -3.92 1.27 -21.98
CA ILE A 43 -2.79 0.39 -21.68
C ILE A 43 -2.49 -0.50 -22.88
N GLY A 44 -1.28 -0.41 -23.42
CA GLY A 44 -0.85 -1.18 -24.59
C GLY A 44 0.05 -2.37 -24.25
N GLU A 45 0.84 -2.27 -23.21
CA GLU A 45 1.77 -3.31 -22.79
C GLU A 45 1.80 -3.46 -21.27
N VAL A 46 1.81 -4.71 -20.79
CA VAL A 46 1.95 -5.06 -19.39
C VAL A 46 3.07 -6.08 -19.21
N ARG A 47 3.97 -5.83 -18.26
CA ARG A 47 5.03 -6.76 -17.84
C ARG A 47 4.97 -7.01 -16.36
N ILE A 48 5.44 -8.19 -15.95
CA ILE A 48 5.54 -8.58 -14.54
C ILE A 48 7.02 -8.89 -14.27
N LEU A 49 7.68 -8.03 -13.48
CA LEU A 49 9.11 -8.10 -13.21
C LEU A 49 9.40 -8.01 -11.69
N ARG A 50 10.64 -8.22 -11.30
CA ARG A 50 11.05 -8.08 -9.90
C ARG A 50 10.93 -6.62 -9.44
N PRO A 51 10.36 -6.34 -8.24
CA PRO A 51 10.17 -4.97 -7.75
C PRO A 51 11.47 -4.18 -7.62
N GLN A 52 12.61 -4.86 -7.41
CA GLN A 52 13.95 -4.26 -7.34
C GLN A 52 14.38 -3.55 -8.63
N GLU A 53 13.94 -4.07 -9.78
CA GLU A 53 14.36 -3.59 -11.10
C GLU A 53 13.41 -2.53 -11.68
N ILE A 54 12.17 -2.51 -11.22
CA ILE A 54 11.10 -1.66 -11.76
C ILE A 54 11.46 -0.18 -11.77
N PRO A 55 11.99 0.43 -10.67
CA PRO A 55 12.28 1.86 -10.66
C PRO A 55 13.29 2.24 -11.74
N MET A 56 14.33 1.42 -11.92
CA MET A 56 15.38 1.66 -12.94
C MET A 56 14.82 1.58 -14.35
N TYR A 57 13.94 0.62 -14.63
CA TYR A 57 13.34 0.47 -15.96
C TYR A 57 12.37 1.61 -16.28
N VAL A 58 11.59 2.07 -15.30
CA VAL A 58 10.73 3.23 -15.46
C VAL A 58 11.56 4.51 -15.63
N ALA A 59 12.60 4.73 -14.81
CA ALA A 59 13.47 5.89 -14.93
C ALA A 59 14.14 5.97 -16.30
N LYS A 60 14.54 4.81 -16.90
CA LYS A 60 15.15 4.73 -18.23
C LYS A 60 14.14 4.79 -19.40
N GLY A 61 12.85 4.89 -19.13
CA GLY A 61 11.80 4.99 -20.16
C GLY A 61 11.46 3.68 -20.88
N PHE A 62 11.86 2.51 -20.33
CA PHE A 62 11.42 1.21 -20.88
C PHE A 62 9.93 0.97 -20.62
N PHE A 63 9.39 1.57 -19.56
CA PHE A 63 7.98 1.60 -19.23
C PHE A 63 7.56 3.00 -18.84
N ASP A 64 6.32 3.36 -19.19
CA ASP A 64 5.73 4.65 -18.80
C ASP A 64 5.32 4.65 -17.32
N LEU A 65 4.73 3.54 -16.84
CA LEU A 65 4.26 3.35 -15.48
C LEU A 65 4.92 2.13 -14.82
N GLY A 66 5.04 2.15 -13.51
CA GLY A 66 5.48 1.01 -12.73
C GLY A 66 4.88 0.99 -11.34
N VAL A 67 4.81 -0.21 -10.74
CA VAL A 67 4.44 -0.40 -9.34
C VAL A 67 5.60 -1.03 -8.59
N THR A 68 6.07 -0.37 -7.52
CA THR A 68 7.22 -0.81 -6.72
C THR A 68 7.15 -0.28 -5.30
N GLY A 69 8.08 -0.68 -4.43
CA GLY A 69 8.24 -0.09 -3.09
C GLY A 69 9.05 1.21 -3.12
N LEU A 70 8.73 2.14 -2.23
CA LEU A 70 9.53 3.36 -2.01
C LEU A 70 10.99 3.01 -1.64
N ASP A 71 11.18 1.91 -0.90
CA ASP A 71 12.49 1.36 -0.58
C ASP A 71 13.33 1.09 -1.84
N TRP A 72 12.75 0.50 -2.89
CA TRP A 72 13.47 0.22 -4.13
C TRP A 72 13.72 1.49 -4.96
N ILE A 73 12.82 2.47 -4.94
CA ILE A 73 13.08 3.78 -5.57
C ILE A 73 14.31 4.43 -4.93
N LEU A 74 14.35 4.44 -3.60
CA LEU A 74 15.46 5.02 -2.84
C LEU A 74 16.74 4.18 -2.92
N GLU A 75 16.64 2.84 -2.93
CA GLU A 75 17.80 1.96 -3.05
C GLU A 75 18.52 2.14 -4.39
N THR A 76 17.74 2.26 -5.47
CA THR A 76 18.28 2.40 -6.83
C THR A 76 18.56 3.85 -7.25
N ASP A 77 18.23 4.81 -6.38
CA ASP A 77 18.34 6.26 -6.67
C ASP A 77 17.68 6.63 -8.01
N SER A 78 16.50 6.04 -8.27
CA SER A 78 15.82 6.19 -9.54
C SER A 78 15.03 7.48 -9.62
N ASP A 79 15.26 8.28 -10.67
CA ASP A 79 14.55 9.54 -10.93
C ASP A 79 13.20 9.27 -11.62
N VAL A 80 12.15 9.17 -10.84
CA VAL A 80 10.77 8.88 -11.27
C VAL A 80 9.79 9.86 -10.64
N VAL A 81 8.59 9.95 -11.21
CA VAL A 81 7.47 10.70 -10.62
C VAL A 81 6.60 9.72 -9.82
N GLU A 82 6.41 9.99 -8.54
CA GLU A 82 5.49 9.24 -7.70
C GLU A 82 4.06 9.77 -7.89
N LEU A 83 3.14 8.92 -8.35
CA LEU A 83 1.74 9.29 -8.63
C LEU A 83 0.79 8.94 -7.48
N LEU A 84 1.01 7.80 -6.79
CA LEU A 84 0.10 7.29 -5.77
C LEU A 84 0.82 6.44 -4.74
N ASP A 85 0.51 6.66 -3.46
CA ASP A 85 0.81 5.73 -2.38
C ASP A 85 -0.31 4.67 -2.32
N MET A 86 0.04 3.40 -2.52
CA MET A 86 -0.93 2.34 -2.77
C MET A 86 -1.13 1.40 -1.60
N SER A 87 -0.39 1.53 -0.51
CA SER A 87 -0.43 0.54 0.56
C SER A 87 -0.23 1.13 1.96
N ARG A 88 -0.52 0.30 2.97
CA ARG A 88 -0.09 0.58 4.33
C ARG A 88 1.44 0.58 4.42
N PRO A 89 2.01 1.45 5.26
CA PRO A 89 3.46 1.52 5.41
C PRO A 89 4.03 0.24 6.03
N VAL A 90 5.20 -0.17 5.53
CA VAL A 90 6.08 -1.20 6.07
C VAL A 90 7.38 -0.54 6.54
N ARG A 91 8.16 -1.20 7.37
CA ARG A 91 9.39 -0.63 7.92
C ARG A 91 10.62 -1.41 7.46
N LEU A 92 11.60 -0.69 6.97
CA LEU A 92 12.97 -1.19 6.85
C LEU A 92 13.65 -0.97 8.19
N VAL A 93 14.00 -2.04 8.88
CA VAL A 93 14.48 -1.98 10.26
C VAL A 93 15.89 -2.54 10.38
N LEU A 94 16.66 -1.98 11.30
CA LEU A 94 17.91 -2.55 11.77
C LEU A 94 17.59 -3.51 12.92
N ALA A 95 17.98 -4.77 12.77
CA ALA A 95 17.77 -5.80 13.78
C ALA A 95 19.07 -6.55 14.08
N ALA A 96 19.25 -6.94 15.35
CA ALA A 96 20.39 -7.69 15.83
C ALA A 96 19.94 -8.87 16.68
N ALA A 97 20.84 -9.79 17.04
CA ALA A 97 20.53 -10.87 17.97
C ALA A 97 19.89 -10.33 19.26
N ALA A 98 18.93 -11.05 19.83
CA ALA A 98 18.25 -10.63 21.07
C ALA A 98 19.23 -10.40 22.22
N THR A 99 20.36 -11.12 22.23
CA THR A 99 21.47 -11.00 23.18
C THR A 99 22.39 -9.80 22.95
N CYS A 100 22.30 -9.14 21.77
CA CYS A 100 23.11 -7.96 21.47
C CYS A 100 22.80 -6.86 22.49
N PRO A 101 23.81 -6.19 23.12
CA PRO A 101 23.57 -5.14 24.09
C PRO A 101 23.01 -3.84 23.46
N ALA A 102 23.26 -3.59 22.17
CA ALA A 102 22.84 -2.39 21.49
C ALA A 102 21.30 -2.23 21.49
N LYS A 103 20.83 -1.02 21.74
CA LYS A 103 19.41 -0.62 21.73
C LYS A 103 19.08 0.30 20.56
N THR A 104 20.09 0.89 19.93
CA THR A 104 19.99 1.79 18.77
C THR A 104 21.09 1.46 17.77
N GLY A 105 20.96 1.95 16.53
CA GLY A 105 21.97 1.75 15.49
C GLY A 105 23.33 2.38 15.84
N SER A 106 23.33 3.50 16.56
CA SER A 106 24.55 4.19 16.99
C SER A 106 25.34 3.45 18.10
N GLU A 107 24.73 2.49 18.78
CA GLU A 107 25.38 1.68 19.81
C GLU A 107 26.06 0.41 19.27
N LEU A 108 25.95 0.14 17.97
CA LEU A 108 26.70 -0.92 17.33
C LEU A 108 28.20 -0.57 17.34
N LYS A 109 29.03 -1.60 17.29
CA LYS A 109 30.50 -1.37 17.27
C LYS A 109 30.95 -0.89 15.87
N PRO A 110 31.91 0.01 15.79
CA PRO A 110 32.60 0.30 14.53
C PRO A 110 33.13 -1.00 13.88
N GLY A 111 32.92 -1.13 12.56
CA GLY A 111 33.27 -2.35 11.84
C GLY A 111 32.24 -3.47 11.94
N SER A 112 31.07 -3.25 12.56
CA SER A 112 30.00 -4.25 12.58
C SER A 112 29.60 -4.67 11.17
N ARG A 113 29.37 -5.98 10.98
CA ARG A 113 28.95 -6.59 9.71
C ARG A 113 27.44 -6.51 9.57
N ILE A 114 26.95 -5.86 8.53
CA ILE A 114 25.52 -5.66 8.29
C ILE A 114 25.13 -6.39 7.00
N SER A 115 24.21 -7.36 7.10
CA SER A 115 23.67 -8.06 5.93
C SER A 115 22.33 -7.45 5.52
N THR A 116 22.12 -7.18 4.23
CA THR A 116 20.92 -6.50 3.73
C THR A 116 20.71 -6.70 2.23
N GLU A 117 19.44 -6.63 1.77
CA GLU A 117 19.09 -6.46 0.36
C GLU A 117 19.17 -4.99 -0.11
N TYR A 118 19.37 -4.04 0.82
CA TYR A 118 19.33 -2.58 0.60
C TYR A 118 20.67 -1.90 0.96
N PRO A 119 21.77 -2.21 0.25
CA PRO A 119 23.10 -1.73 0.62
C PRO A 119 23.24 -0.20 0.55
N ASN A 120 22.57 0.49 -0.37
CA ASN A 120 22.70 1.94 -0.52
C ASN A 120 21.92 2.68 0.58
N ILE A 121 20.69 2.26 0.89
CA ILE A 121 19.91 2.82 2.01
C ILE A 121 20.67 2.58 3.32
N THR A 122 21.19 1.37 3.51
CA THR A 122 21.94 0.99 4.72
C THR A 122 23.20 1.86 4.86
N ARG A 123 23.94 2.07 3.77
CA ARG A 123 25.14 2.95 3.78
C ARG A 123 24.77 4.37 4.20
N ARG A 124 23.76 4.98 3.56
CA ARG A 124 23.30 6.34 3.89
C ARG A 124 22.82 6.46 5.34
N TYR A 125 22.22 5.41 5.89
CA TYR A 125 21.80 5.38 7.29
C TYR A 125 23.00 5.44 8.25
N PHE A 126 24.00 4.60 8.06
CA PHE A 126 25.19 4.56 8.93
C PHE A 126 26.12 5.76 8.72
N GLU A 127 26.19 6.31 7.52
CA GLU A 127 26.89 7.58 7.26
C GLU A 127 26.28 8.73 8.07
N LYS A 128 24.96 8.82 8.15
CA LYS A 128 24.27 9.82 9.00
C LYS A 128 24.57 9.65 10.50
N LEU A 129 24.81 8.43 10.96
CA LEU A 129 25.19 8.13 12.33
C LEU A 129 26.69 8.35 12.59
N GLY A 130 27.50 8.57 11.55
CA GLY A 130 28.96 8.65 11.66
C GLY A 130 29.61 7.34 12.10
N LEU A 131 28.94 6.20 11.89
CA LEU A 131 29.39 4.87 12.33
C LEU A 131 29.90 4.07 11.13
N PRO A 132 31.19 3.74 11.01
CA PRO A 132 31.71 2.88 9.96
C PRO A 132 31.27 1.43 10.19
N VAL A 133 30.70 0.81 9.15
CA VAL A 133 30.24 -0.59 9.15
C VAL A 133 30.64 -1.29 7.86
N GLU A 134 30.66 -2.63 7.88
CA GLU A 134 30.85 -3.46 6.69
C GLU A 134 29.48 -3.96 6.20
N ILE A 135 29.14 -3.61 4.96
CA ILE A 135 27.81 -3.94 4.38
C ILE A 135 27.96 -5.08 3.39
N PHE A 136 27.20 -6.15 3.62
CA PHE A 136 27.15 -7.35 2.78
C PHE A 136 25.79 -7.46 2.08
N LEU A 137 25.81 -7.49 0.75
CA LEU A 137 24.59 -7.73 -0.03
C LEU A 137 24.06 -9.12 0.25
N SER A 138 22.77 -9.21 0.54
CA SER A 138 22.01 -10.44 0.77
C SER A 138 21.06 -10.70 -0.39
N TYR A 139 20.82 -11.97 -0.70
CA TYR A 139 19.83 -12.40 -1.69
C TYR A 139 18.67 -13.18 -1.03
N GLY A 140 18.34 -12.84 0.21
CA GLY A 140 17.31 -13.49 1.02
C GLY A 140 17.86 -14.23 2.24
N ALA A 141 16.95 -14.75 3.08
CA ALA A 141 17.25 -15.40 4.37
C ALA A 141 18.24 -14.58 5.21
N THR A 142 18.05 -13.27 5.24
CA THR A 142 18.98 -12.32 5.84
C THR A 142 19.09 -12.54 7.34
N GLU A 143 17.98 -12.84 8.01
CA GLU A 143 17.88 -13.14 9.44
C GLU A 143 18.65 -14.39 9.87
N ALA A 144 18.83 -15.37 8.97
CA ALA A 144 19.56 -16.61 9.28
C ALA A 144 21.08 -16.43 9.40
N LYS A 145 21.60 -15.23 9.09
CA LYS A 145 23.03 -14.92 9.10
C LYS A 145 23.53 -14.38 10.44
N VAL A 146 22.62 -14.01 11.33
CA VAL A 146 22.96 -13.45 12.65
C VAL A 146 22.91 -14.56 13.71
N PRO A 147 23.92 -14.66 14.62
CA PRO A 147 25.06 -13.74 14.77
C PRO A 147 26.34 -14.18 14.03
N ASP A 148 26.37 -15.34 13.39
CA ASP A 148 27.63 -15.98 12.99
C ASP A 148 28.29 -15.31 11.79
N ILE A 149 27.52 -14.90 10.77
CA ILE A 149 27.99 -14.28 9.53
C ILE A 149 27.92 -12.76 9.61
N ALA A 150 26.83 -12.23 10.18
CA ALA A 150 26.59 -10.79 10.34
C ALA A 150 26.27 -10.46 11.79
N ASP A 151 26.61 -9.26 12.24
CA ASP A 151 26.33 -8.78 13.60
C ASP A 151 24.91 -8.19 13.68
N ALA A 152 24.38 -7.68 12.56
CA ALA A 152 23.04 -7.17 12.43
C ALA A 152 22.55 -7.28 10.97
N VAL A 153 21.25 -7.07 10.77
CA VAL A 153 20.62 -7.03 9.44
C VAL A 153 19.80 -5.76 9.27
N VAL A 154 19.72 -5.29 8.02
CA VAL A 154 18.69 -4.31 7.63
C VAL A 154 17.70 -5.04 6.73
N GLU A 155 16.44 -5.15 7.22
CA GLU A 155 15.41 -6.02 6.65
C GLU A 155 14.04 -5.34 6.63
N LEU A 156 13.23 -5.62 5.60
CA LEU A 156 11.87 -5.12 5.48
C LEU A 156 10.91 -5.95 6.35
N THR A 157 10.06 -5.30 7.13
CA THR A 157 9.10 -5.98 7.98
C THR A 157 7.82 -5.19 8.19
N GLU A 158 6.69 -5.88 8.30
CA GLU A 158 5.43 -5.29 8.75
C GLU A 158 5.33 -5.29 10.27
N THR A 159 5.44 -6.46 10.89
CA THR A 159 5.21 -6.67 12.33
C THR A 159 6.46 -7.05 13.12
N GLY A 160 7.53 -7.42 12.46
CA GLY A 160 8.76 -7.95 13.07
C GLY A 160 8.61 -9.36 13.63
N SER A 161 7.55 -10.10 13.29
CA SER A 161 7.31 -11.46 13.80
C SER A 161 8.39 -12.45 13.39
N THR A 162 8.78 -12.45 12.11
CA THR A 162 9.83 -13.32 11.57
C THR A 162 11.17 -13.05 12.26
N LEU A 163 11.54 -11.80 12.45
CA LEU A 163 12.76 -11.42 13.16
C LEU A 163 12.75 -11.98 14.60
N ARG A 164 11.64 -11.79 15.33
CA ARG A 164 11.52 -12.32 16.70
C ARG A 164 11.59 -13.86 16.76
N GLN A 165 10.95 -14.55 15.81
CA GLN A 165 11.00 -16.01 15.72
C GLN A 165 12.42 -16.55 15.48
N ASN A 166 13.26 -15.77 14.79
CA ASN A 166 14.67 -16.07 14.55
C ASN A 166 15.60 -15.50 15.65
N GLY A 167 15.08 -15.22 16.86
CA GLY A 167 15.89 -14.78 18.01
C GLY A 167 16.48 -13.37 17.86
N MET A 168 15.88 -12.53 17.05
CA MET A 168 16.35 -11.17 16.81
C MET A 168 15.43 -10.11 17.46
N LYS A 169 15.99 -8.94 17.73
CA LYS A 169 15.28 -7.75 18.16
C LYS A 169 15.53 -6.59 17.19
N ILE A 170 14.50 -5.81 16.95
CA ILE A 170 14.62 -4.53 16.23
C ILE A 170 15.27 -3.52 17.16
N ILE A 171 16.34 -2.88 16.70
CA ILE A 171 17.05 -1.85 17.45
C ILE A 171 16.89 -0.46 16.85
N ASP A 172 16.46 -0.36 15.55
CA ASP A 172 16.15 0.93 14.93
C ASP A 172 15.22 0.75 13.73
N THR A 173 14.62 1.87 13.28
CA THR A 173 13.89 1.95 12.02
C THR A 173 14.68 2.83 11.04
N VAL A 174 15.16 2.22 9.97
CA VAL A 174 15.97 2.87 8.93
C VAL A 174 15.11 3.71 8.00
N LEU A 175 13.97 3.15 7.58
CA LEU A 175 13.05 3.76 6.62
C LEU A 175 11.62 3.25 6.85
N THR A 176 10.63 4.11 6.65
CA THR A 176 9.24 3.69 6.44
C THR A 176 8.95 3.72 4.95
N SER A 177 8.54 2.58 4.40
CA SER A 177 8.26 2.39 2.98
C SER A 177 6.80 2.02 2.76
N SER A 178 6.32 2.23 1.54
CA SER A 178 5.02 1.76 1.05
C SER A 178 5.08 1.52 -0.45
N THR A 179 4.11 0.81 -1.00
CA THR A 179 4.03 0.57 -2.44
C THR A 179 3.61 1.85 -3.17
N ARG A 180 4.30 2.15 -4.27
CA ARG A 180 4.09 3.35 -5.09
C ARG A 180 3.70 2.98 -6.52
N LEU A 181 2.75 3.74 -7.08
CA LEU A 181 2.61 3.89 -8.53
C LEU A 181 3.57 4.99 -8.97
N ILE A 182 4.46 4.67 -9.88
CA ILE A 182 5.48 5.60 -10.39
C ILE A 182 5.35 5.78 -11.89
N MET A 183 5.84 6.90 -12.40
CA MET A 183 5.83 7.23 -13.83
C MET A 183 7.21 7.74 -14.27
N ASN A 184 7.57 7.41 -15.51
CA ASN A 184 8.74 7.98 -16.17
C ASN A 184 8.58 9.49 -16.35
N ARG A 185 9.64 10.28 -16.17
CA ARG A 185 9.58 11.76 -16.25
C ARG A 185 9.20 12.29 -17.63
N ASP A 186 9.77 11.70 -18.69
CA ASP A 186 9.44 12.12 -20.05
C ASP A 186 8.00 11.76 -20.43
N ALA A 187 7.55 10.56 -20.00
CA ALA A 187 6.16 10.18 -20.16
C ALA A 187 5.20 11.09 -19.36
N TYR A 188 5.60 11.57 -18.17
CA TYR A 188 4.82 12.53 -17.38
C TYR A 188 4.81 13.94 -18.02
N ALA A 189 5.86 14.33 -18.73
CA ALA A 189 5.92 15.57 -19.49
C ALA A 189 4.99 15.54 -20.74
N ASP A 190 4.74 14.36 -21.32
CA ASP A 190 3.73 14.18 -22.38
C ASP A 190 2.31 14.35 -21.80
N SER A 191 1.62 15.39 -22.23
CA SER A 191 0.29 15.74 -21.71
C SER A 191 -0.76 14.64 -21.88
N LYS A 192 -0.69 13.87 -22.99
CA LYS A 192 -1.62 12.77 -23.26
C LYS A 192 -1.34 11.60 -22.34
N LYS A 193 -0.09 11.15 -22.25
CA LYS A 193 0.31 10.04 -21.37
C LYS A 193 0.04 10.37 -19.90
N ARG A 194 0.32 11.61 -19.48
CA ARG A 194 0.01 12.09 -18.14
C ARG A 194 -1.49 12.01 -17.83
N ALA A 195 -2.35 12.50 -18.74
CA ALA A 195 -3.80 12.43 -18.55
C ALA A 195 -4.30 10.98 -18.43
N GLU A 196 -3.84 10.09 -19.31
CA GLU A 196 -4.15 8.65 -19.25
C GLU A 196 -3.69 8.02 -17.92
N ALA A 197 -2.50 8.40 -17.43
CA ALA A 197 -1.95 7.92 -16.16
C ALA A 197 -2.73 8.46 -14.92
N GLU A 198 -3.14 9.72 -14.94
CA GLU A 198 -3.97 10.33 -13.90
C GLU A 198 -5.36 9.69 -13.81
N ASP A 199 -5.95 9.29 -14.94
CA ASP A 199 -7.19 8.54 -14.96
C ASP A 199 -7.02 7.17 -14.27
N ILE A 200 -5.95 6.43 -14.60
CA ILE A 200 -5.63 5.14 -13.95
C ILE A 200 -5.38 5.37 -12.45
N ARG A 201 -4.61 6.39 -12.08
CA ARG A 201 -4.37 6.77 -10.69
C ARG A 201 -5.69 7.01 -9.95
N THR A 202 -6.64 7.73 -10.58
CA THR A 202 -7.94 8.04 -9.99
C THR A 202 -8.74 6.77 -9.69
N LEU A 203 -8.76 5.79 -10.62
CA LEU A 203 -9.43 4.50 -10.40
C LEU A 203 -8.81 3.71 -9.25
N LEU A 204 -7.49 3.62 -9.22
CA LEU A 204 -6.76 2.93 -8.15
C LEU A 204 -6.93 3.62 -6.80
N ALA A 205 -6.85 4.95 -6.75
CA ALA A 205 -7.06 5.73 -5.55
C ALA A 205 -8.49 5.59 -5.02
N GLY A 206 -9.49 5.63 -5.91
CA GLY A 206 -10.90 5.42 -5.54
C GLY A 206 -11.15 4.03 -4.95
N THR A 207 -10.51 3.00 -5.50
CA THR A 207 -10.57 1.64 -4.98
C THR A 207 -9.92 1.54 -3.59
N LEU A 208 -8.75 2.17 -3.40
CA LEU A 208 -8.08 2.22 -2.09
C LEU A 208 -8.93 2.97 -1.05
N ALA A 209 -9.57 4.07 -1.43
CA ALA A 209 -10.45 4.85 -0.57
C ALA A 209 -11.72 4.08 -0.15
N ALA A 210 -12.20 3.15 -0.99
CA ALA A 210 -13.34 2.29 -0.67
C ALA A 210 -12.99 1.12 0.26
N ARG A 211 -11.72 0.75 0.36
CA ARG A 211 -11.28 -0.39 1.19
C ARG A 211 -11.64 -0.19 2.66
N GLY A 212 -12.30 -1.20 3.23
CA GLY A 212 -12.75 -1.16 4.62
C GLY A 212 -13.97 -0.27 4.86
N ARG A 213 -14.65 0.20 3.80
CA ARG A 213 -15.87 1.01 3.86
C ARG A 213 -17.06 0.31 3.22
N VAL A 214 -18.24 0.63 3.70
CA VAL A 214 -19.53 0.13 3.18
C VAL A 214 -20.54 1.27 3.12
N LEU A 215 -21.47 1.18 2.19
CA LEU A 215 -22.64 2.04 2.15
C LEU A 215 -23.71 1.45 3.07
N VAL A 216 -24.17 2.21 4.03
CA VAL A 216 -25.34 1.90 4.83
C VAL A 216 -26.53 2.70 4.32
N LYS A 217 -27.62 2.01 4.09
CA LYS A 217 -28.89 2.57 3.68
C LYS A 217 -29.95 2.09 4.65
N LEU A 218 -30.83 2.99 5.11
CA LEU A 218 -31.88 2.68 6.07
C LEU A 218 -33.11 3.57 5.86
N ASN A 219 -34.25 3.15 6.42
CA ASN A 219 -35.43 3.97 6.52
C ASN A 219 -35.66 4.34 8.00
N VAL A 220 -36.22 5.52 8.22
CA VAL A 220 -36.52 6.02 9.58
C VAL A 220 -37.74 6.93 9.56
N ALA A 221 -38.59 6.84 10.58
CA ALA A 221 -39.71 7.75 10.75
C ALA A 221 -39.23 9.18 11.04
N GLU A 222 -40.03 10.20 10.65
CA GLU A 222 -39.67 11.61 10.82
C GLU A 222 -39.30 11.97 12.26
N ASN A 223 -40.00 11.39 13.26
CA ASN A 223 -39.75 11.67 14.68
C ASN A 223 -38.44 11.09 15.20
N ASP A 224 -37.89 10.04 14.55
CA ASP A 224 -36.67 9.35 14.94
C ASP A 224 -35.46 9.73 14.09
N LEU A 225 -35.65 10.63 13.09
CA LEU A 225 -34.63 11.01 12.11
C LEU A 225 -33.41 11.66 12.78
N GLU A 226 -33.61 12.68 13.63
CA GLU A 226 -32.51 13.40 14.29
C GLU A 226 -31.66 12.50 15.19
N PRO A 227 -32.22 11.66 16.09
CA PRO A 227 -31.47 10.70 16.89
C PRO A 227 -30.66 9.71 16.04
N VAL A 228 -31.21 9.25 14.92
CA VAL A 228 -30.51 8.33 14.00
C VAL A 228 -29.34 9.03 13.31
N ILE A 229 -29.55 10.24 12.77
CA ILE A 229 -28.49 11.02 12.12
C ILE A 229 -27.35 11.33 13.10
N ALA A 230 -27.66 11.64 14.36
CA ALA A 230 -26.65 12.00 15.36
C ALA A 230 -25.62 10.90 15.65
N VAL A 231 -25.94 9.62 15.41
CA VAL A 231 -25.04 8.48 15.64
C VAL A 231 -24.36 7.97 14.37
N LEU A 232 -24.77 8.48 13.19
CA LEU A 232 -24.22 8.05 11.92
C LEU A 232 -22.90 8.77 11.63
N PRO A 233 -21.79 8.03 11.43
CA PRO A 233 -20.61 8.63 10.80
C PRO A 233 -20.93 8.97 9.33
N ALA A 234 -20.32 10.02 8.81
CA ALA A 234 -20.50 10.41 7.42
C ALA A 234 -19.22 11.02 6.86
N MET A 235 -19.00 10.93 5.54
CA MET A 235 -17.87 11.58 4.88
C MET A 235 -17.98 13.12 4.93
N LYS A 236 -19.14 13.66 4.57
CA LYS A 236 -19.51 15.09 4.71
C LYS A 236 -20.76 15.22 5.55
N ALA A 237 -21.85 14.61 5.10
CA ALA A 237 -23.14 14.52 5.79
C ALA A 237 -23.87 13.28 5.25
N PRO A 238 -24.79 12.65 6.03
CA PRO A 238 -25.67 11.64 5.47
C PRO A 238 -26.56 12.23 4.38
N THR A 239 -26.86 11.44 3.35
CA THR A 239 -27.89 11.80 2.39
C THR A 239 -29.25 11.46 2.99
N VAL A 240 -30.19 12.43 3.00
CA VAL A 240 -31.53 12.25 3.54
C VAL A 240 -32.55 12.58 2.47
N SER A 241 -33.48 11.65 2.19
CA SER A 241 -34.53 11.83 1.19
C SER A 241 -35.89 11.36 1.74
N LYS A 242 -36.96 12.15 1.56
CA LYS A 242 -38.29 11.79 1.99
C LYS A 242 -38.85 10.66 1.12
N LEU A 243 -39.43 9.62 1.74
CA LEU A 243 -40.09 8.56 1.02
C LEU A 243 -41.46 9.01 0.52
N PHE A 244 -41.81 8.59 -0.70
CA PHE A 244 -43.08 8.96 -1.32
C PHE A 244 -44.29 8.37 -0.55
N GLY A 245 -45.25 9.23 -0.23
CA GLY A 245 -46.54 8.84 0.36
C GLY A 245 -46.49 8.33 1.82
N THR A 246 -45.34 8.54 2.52
CA THR A 246 -45.16 8.10 3.91
C THR A 246 -44.60 9.22 4.78
N GLY A 247 -44.60 9.03 6.12
CA GLY A 247 -43.87 9.87 7.08
C GLY A 247 -42.44 9.41 7.34
N TYR A 248 -41.81 8.72 6.38
CA TYR A 248 -40.47 8.15 6.51
C TYR A 248 -39.44 8.83 5.63
N TYR A 249 -38.18 8.71 6.03
CA TYR A 249 -37.03 9.17 5.30
C TYR A 249 -36.09 8.01 5.02
N ALA A 250 -35.51 7.99 3.81
CA ALA A 250 -34.36 7.17 3.48
C ALA A 250 -33.08 7.93 3.87
N VAL A 251 -32.17 7.26 4.55
CA VAL A 251 -30.86 7.81 4.93
C VAL A 251 -29.76 6.93 4.36
N GLU A 252 -28.78 7.55 3.74
CA GLU A 252 -27.62 6.87 3.15
C GLU A 252 -26.33 7.49 3.68
N THR A 253 -25.37 6.65 4.07
CA THR A 253 -24.04 7.11 4.52
C THR A 253 -22.98 6.04 4.33
N VAL A 254 -21.73 6.49 4.19
CA VAL A 254 -20.54 5.61 4.13
C VAL A 254 -19.98 5.47 5.53
N VAL A 255 -19.75 4.22 5.95
CA VAL A 255 -19.22 3.89 7.27
C VAL A 255 -18.04 2.92 7.18
N GLU A 256 -17.20 2.90 8.22
CA GLU A 256 -16.16 1.90 8.35
C GLU A 256 -16.77 0.51 8.61
N LYS A 257 -16.41 -0.49 7.81
CA LYS A 257 -16.87 -1.88 7.93
C LYS A 257 -16.64 -2.45 9.33
N SER A 258 -15.54 -2.08 9.97
CA SER A 258 -15.20 -2.52 11.34
C SER A 258 -16.18 -2.04 12.40
N SER A 259 -16.92 -0.96 12.15
CA SER A 259 -17.91 -0.38 13.09
C SER A 259 -19.32 -0.91 12.90
N ILE A 260 -19.63 -1.52 11.74
CA ILE A 260 -20.99 -1.82 11.31
C ILE A 260 -21.75 -2.75 12.27
N ASN A 261 -21.08 -3.77 12.82
CA ASN A 261 -21.70 -4.74 13.73
C ASN A 261 -22.15 -4.11 15.08
N ARG A 262 -21.58 -2.96 15.45
CA ARG A 262 -22.02 -2.17 16.62
C ARG A 262 -23.07 -1.14 16.23
N LEU A 263 -22.94 -0.58 15.04
CA LEU A 263 -23.80 0.48 14.53
C LEU A 263 -25.23 -0.03 14.22
N ILE A 264 -25.39 -1.16 13.53
CA ILE A 264 -26.71 -1.69 13.15
C ILE A 264 -27.63 -1.90 14.37
N PRO A 265 -27.21 -2.59 15.47
CA PRO A 265 -28.06 -2.73 16.64
C PRO A 265 -28.43 -1.41 17.33
N GLN A 266 -27.51 -0.42 17.27
CA GLN A 266 -27.76 0.92 17.81
C GLN A 266 -28.81 1.66 16.99
N LEU A 267 -28.69 1.67 15.66
CA LEU A 267 -29.67 2.26 14.74
C LEU A 267 -31.06 1.66 14.92
N LYS A 268 -31.12 0.32 15.04
CA LYS A 268 -32.40 -0.37 15.26
C LYS A 268 -33.11 0.05 16.57
N ARG A 269 -32.35 0.25 17.65
CA ARG A 269 -32.91 0.75 18.92
C ARG A 269 -33.41 2.20 18.83
N LEU A 270 -32.88 2.99 17.90
CA LEU A 270 -33.28 4.38 17.64
C LEU A 270 -34.42 4.49 16.61
N GLY A 271 -35.05 3.37 16.21
CA GLY A 271 -36.19 3.38 15.31
C GLY A 271 -35.84 3.22 13.83
N ALA A 272 -34.57 2.97 13.48
CA ALA A 272 -34.20 2.69 12.09
C ALA A 272 -34.73 1.32 11.63
N GLU A 273 -35.24 1.27 10.42
CA GLU A 273 -35.81 0.10 9.76
C GLU A 273 -35.13 -0.14 8.41
N ASP A 274 -35.35 -1.33 7.82
CA ASP A 274 -34.83 -1.69 6.48
C ASP A 274 -33.34 -1.39 6.30
N ILE A 275 -32.54 -1.70 7.32
CA ILE A 275 -31.08 -1.38 7.31
C ILE A 275 -30.36 -2.32 6.36
N LEU A 276 -29.78 -1.76 5.31
CA LEU A 276 -29.01 -2.47 4.30
C LEU A 276 -27.53 -2.08 4.39
N GLU A 277 -26.66 -3.07 4.28
CA GLU A 277 -25.24 -2.89 4.10
C GLU A 277 -24.85 -3.30 2.68
N LEU A 278 -24.24 -2.37 1.93
CA LEU A 278 -23.83 -2.59 0.55
C LEU A 278 -22.30 -2.39 0.40
N PRO A 279 -21.62 -3.27 -0.35
CA PRO A 279 -20.21 -3.07 -0.66
C PRO A 279 -20.02 -1.85 -1.57
N ILE A 280 -18.91 -1.15 -1.37
CA ILE A 280 -18.48 -0.04 -2.22
C ILE A 280 -17.21 -0.49 -2.95
N THR A 281 -17.18 -0.32 -4.26
CA THR A 281 -16.01 -0.67 -5.10
C THR A 281 -15.04 0.49 -5.23
N LYS A 282 -15.55 1.72 -5.33
CA LYS A 282 -14.74 2.93 -5.49
C LYS A 282 -15.38 4.11 -4.77
N ILE A 283 -14.55 4.97 -4.18
CA ILE A 283 -14.91 6.29 -3.66
C ILE A 283 -13.96 7.29 -4.32
N VAL A 284 -14.49 8.20 -5.11
CA VAL A 284 -13.71 9.26 -5.78
C VAL A 284 -14.15 10.59 -5.21
N ASP A 285 -13.21 11.29 -4.55
CA ASP A 285 -13.44 12.60 -3.90
C ASP A 285 -13.37 13.77 -4.92
#